data_d1b69d510ac178d6d08fed81189568ce
#
_entry.id   d1b69d510ac178d6d08fed81189568ce
#
_cell.length_a   1.000
_cell.length_b   1.000
_cell.length_c   1.000
_cell.angle_alpha   90.00
_cell.angle_beta   90.00
_cell.angle_gamma   90.00
#
_symmetry.space_group_name_H-M   'P 1'
#
loop_
_entity.id
_entity.type
_entity.pdbx_description
1 polymer ?
#
loop_
_entity_poly.entity_id
_entity_poly.type
_entity_poly.pdbx_seq_one_letter_code
_entity_poly.pdbx_strand_id
1 'polypeptide(L)'
;KDLNDKIIRTPLEPVQTFSDDPLRMMRAIRFATQLGFTIEPGTWQGIVDTADRITIISQERITDELNKIIAAAIPSVGFDLLYKSGLLHIIFPKMTELAGAEYIDGYGHKDNFYHTLQVLDNLAEKSDDLWLRWAAILHDIAKPVTKKFEEGHGWTFHGHEAVGGRMVPKIFVKLKLPQNEKMRFVKKMVEMHLRPIGLTKENITDSAIRRLLFDAGEDFESLMMLCEADITSKNKQKVKRFLENFQFVRMRCKEVEEKDHIRNWQPPITGEIIMQTFGLSPSKPVGIIKDAVKDAMLDGIIPNEFDSAYQFM
;
A
#
# COMPACT_ATOMS: atom_id res chain seq x y z
N LYS A 1 8.79 28.15 27.54
CA LYS A 1 7.42 28.62 27.30
C LYS A 1 6.81 27.78 26.15
N ASP A 2 7.35 27.80 24.93
CA ASP A 2 6.78 27.13 23.78
C ASP A 2 6.61 25.59 23.96
N LEU A 3 7.54 24.95 24.69
CA LEU A 3 7.41 23.52 25.02
C LEU A 3 6.17 23.24 25.89
N ASN A 4 5.91 24.05 26.89
CA ASN A 4 4.74 23.91 27.76
C ASN A 4 3.43 24.24 27.03
N ASP A 5 3.51 25.18 26.06
CA ASP A 5 2.38 25.61 25.25
C ASP A 5 2.16 24.67 24.05
N LYS A 6 3.05 23.66 23.86
CA LYS A 6 3.04 22.69 22.73
C LYS A 6 3.12 23.37 21.36
N ILE A 7 4.04 24.32 21.22
CA ILE A 7 4.22 25.13 20.02
C ILE A 7 5.57 24.82 19.37
N ILE A 8 5.59 24.63 18.05
CA ILE A 8 6.79 24.60 17.21
C ILE A 8 6.98 26.00 16.63
N ARG A 9 8.09 26.61 16.96
CA ARG A 9 8.49 27.95 16.51
C ARG A 9 9.96 27.99 16.15
N THR A 10 10.32 28.70 15.09
CA THR A 10 11.71 28.97 14.77
C THR A 10 12.33 29.95 15.79
N PRO A 11 13.59 29.74 16.21
CA PRO A 11 14.26 30.65 17.15
C PRO A 11 14.58 32.03 16.53
N LEU A 12 14.72 32.08 15.22
CA LEU A 12 14.98 33.28 14.44
C LEU A 12 13.84 33.52 13.45
N GLU A 13 14.00 34.55 12.61
CA GLU A 13 13.05 34.85 11.55
C GLU A 13 12.83 33.58 10.66
N PRO A 14 11.56 33.17 10.41
CA PRO A 14 11.26 31.90 9.76
C PRO A 14 11.82 31.76 8.34
N VAL A 15 11.66 32.78 7.49
CA VAL A 15 12.15 32.74 6.09
C VAL A 15 13.67 32.60 6.06
N GLN A 16 14.40 33.32 6.91
CA GLN A 16 15.85 33.19 7.02
C GLN A 16 16.23 31.78 7.50
N THR A 17 15.58 31.28 8.55
CA THR A 17 15.84 29.96 9.14
C THR A 17 15.68 28.85 8.13
N PHE A 18 14.62 28.88 7.31
CA PHE A 18 14.33 27.85 6.31
C PHE A 18 15.13 28.05 5.01
N SER A 19 15.55 29.26 4.72
CA SER A 19 16.47 29.54 3.60
C SER A 19 17.89 29.04 3.88
N ASP A 20 18.34 29.11 5.14
CA ASP A 20 19.66 28.62 5.56
C ASP A 20 19.75 27.09 5.54
N ASP A 21 18.69 26.40 6.02
CA ASP A 21 18.57 24.93 5.95
C ASP A 21 17.10 24.52 5.69
N PRO A 22 16.72 24.34 4.42
CA PRO A 22 15.35 23.99 4.04
C PRO A 22 14.82 22.67 4.65
N LEU A 23 15.70 21.73 5.04
CA LEU A 23 15.27 20.51 5.71
C LEU A 23 14.59 20.79 7.05
N ARG A 24 14.82 21.94 7.65
CA ARG A 24 14.13 22.36 8.88
C ARG A 24 12.62 22.48 8.71
N MET A 25 12.13 22.73 7.49
CA MET A 25 10.69 22.69 7.19
C MET A 25 10.11 21.29 7.44
N MET A 26 10.78 20.27 6.89
CA MET A 26 10.40 18.86 7.12
C MET A 26 10.50 18.49 8.61
N ARG A 27 11.53 18.95 9.30
CA ARG A 27 11.72 18.71 10.74
C ARG A 27 10.64 19.36 11.57
N ALA A 28 10.23 20.59 11.27
CA ALA A 28 9.13 21.27 11.95
C ALA A 28 7.84 20.48 11.84
N ILE A 29 7.49 20.02 10.63
CA ILE A 29 6.30 19.19 10.38
C ILE A 29 6.42 17.84 11.08
N ARG A 30 7.58 17.20 11.05
CA ARG A 30 7.83 15.94 11.76
C ARG A 30 7.62 16.10 13.27
N PHE A 31 8.20 17.11 13.88
CA PHE A 31 8.05 17.35 15.32
C PHE A 31 6.59 17.67 15.68
N ALA A 32 5.91 18.48 14.89
CA ALA A 32 4.48 18.74 15.09
C ALA A 32 3.68 17.43 15.08
N THR A 33 3.98 16.52 14.15
CA THR A 33 3.32 15.21 14.01
C THR A 33 3.64 14.28 15.18
N GLN A 34 4.92 14.13 15.52
CA GLN A 34 5.38 13.20 16.57
C GLN A 34 4.97 13.64 17.97
N LEU A 35 4.97 14.93 18.24
CA LEU A 35 4.70 15.48 19.58
C LEU A 35 3.25 15.95 19.74
N GLY A 36 2.46 15.99 18.67
CA GLY A 36 1.12 16.59 18.70
C GLY A 36 1.14 18.09 18.97
N PHE A 37 2.19 18.79 18.52
CA PHE A 37 2.37 20.23 18.71
C PHE A 37 1.81 21.01 17.52
N THR A 38 1.42 22.25 17.77
CA THR A 38 0.98 23.18 16.72
C THR A 38 2.15 24.00 16.21
N ILE A 39 2.24 24.19 14.89
CA ILE A 39 3.21 25.10 14.31
C ILE A 39 2.70 26.53 14.44
N GLU A 40 3.51 27.42 15.01
CA GLU A 40 3.17 28.82 15.18
C GLU A 40 2.90 29.49 13.82
N PRO A 41 1.90 30.41 13.72
CA PRO A 41 1.47 30.96 12.43
C PRO A 41 2.58 31.61 11.58
N GLY A 42 3.49 32.36 12.20
CA GLY A 42 4.63 32.98 11.47
C GLY A 42 5.61 31.93 10.96
N THR A 43 5.90 30.91 11.77
CA THR A 43 6.72 29.74 11.37
C THR A 43 6.04 28.97 10.23
N TRP A 44 4.74 28.76 10.30
CA TRP A 44 3.96 28.13 9.25
C TRP A 44 4.03 28.90 7.93
N GLN A 45 3.80 30.22 8.00
CA GLN A 45 3.90 31.09 6.81
C GLN A 45 5.30 31.03 6.19
N GLY A 46 6.34 31.02 7.01
CA GLY A 46 7.73 30.85 6.53
C GLY A 46 7.93 29.53 5.79
N ILE A 47 7.31 28.43 6.22
CA ILE A 47 7.34 27.14 5.49
C ILE A 47 6.67 27.31 4.13
N VAL A 48 5.48 27.87 4.07
CA VAL A 48 4.72 28.08 2.83
C VAL A 48 5.51 28.95 1.86
N ASP A 49 6.08 30.05 2.33
CA ASP A 49 6.80 31.02 1.51
C ASP A 49 8.15 30.49 0.95
N THR A 50 8.73 29.49 1.60
CA THR A 50 10.05 28.94 1.24
C THR A 50 10.02 27.48 0.81
N ALA A 51 8.83 26.89 0.61
CA ALA A 51 8.66 25.47 0.30
C ALA A 51 9.47 25.01 -0.92
N ASP A 52 9.60 25.85 -1.95
CA ASP A 52 10.37 25.57 -3.16
C ASP A 52 11.86 25.33 -2.90
N ARG A 53 12.40 25.90 -1.82
CA ARG A 53 13.81 25.73 -1.44
C ARG A 53 14.16 24.30 -1.01
N ILE A 54 13.17 23.46 -0.72
CA ILE A 54 13.40 22.05 -0.40
C ILE A 54 14.13 21.31 -1.53
N THR A 55 14.06 21.81 -2.75
CA THR A 55 14.70 21.22 -3.94
C THR A 55 16.23 21.17 -3.86
N ILE A 56 16.87 21.97 -3.01
CA ILE A 56 18.32 21.93 -2.80
C ILE A 56 18.77 20.81 -1.85
N ILE A 57 17.84 20.21 -1.14
CA ILE A 57 18.12 19.11 -0.21
C ILE A 57 18.11 17.77 -0.96
N SER A 58 19.07 16.90 -0.63
CA SER A 58 19.10 15.56 -1.23
C SER A 58 17.87 14.75 -0.91
N GLN A 59 17.43 13.95 -1.87
CA GLN A 59 16.22 13.13 -1.72
C GLN A 59 16.33 12.14 -0.55
N GLU A 60 17.51 11.63 -0.27
CA GLU A 60 17.77 10.72 0.86
C GLU A 60 17.43 11.39 2.20
N ARG A 61 17.86 12.64 2.40
CA ARG A 61 17.55 13.40 3.64
C ARG A 61 16.06 13.71 3.75
N ILE A 62 15.41 14.05 2.64
CA ILE A 62 13.96 14.29 2.59
C ILE A 62 13.22 13.00 2.96
N THR A 63 13.60 11.88 2.36
CA THR A 63 12.98 10.57 2.58
C THR A 63 13.18 10.08 4.01
N ASP A 64 14.32 10.34 4.63
CA ASP A 64 14.57 10.04 6.04
C ASP A 64 13.57 10.77 6.96
N GLU A 65 13.33 12.05 6.74
CA GLU A 65 12.33 12.81 7.51
C GLU A 65 10.90 12.34 7.17
N LEU A 66 10.59 12.01 5.92
CA LEU A 66 9.31 11.47 5.51
C LEU A 66 9.01 10.13 6.19
N ASN A 67 9.98 9.23 6.26
CA ASN A 67 9.85 7.95 6.96
C ASN A 67 9.56 8.14 8.46
N LYS A 68 10.16 9.15 9.10
CA LYS A 68 9.88 9.47 10.50
C LYS A 68 8.46 10.02 10.70
N ILE A 69 7.91 10.75 9.74
CA ILE A 69 6.51 11.19 9.73
C ILE A 69 5.58 9.98 9.58
N ILE A 70 5.88 9.08 8.65
CA ILE A 70 5.10 7.84 8.42
C ILE A 70 5.09 6.96 9.66
N ALA A 71 6.20 6.91 10.41
CA ALA A 71 6.32 6.13 11.64
C ALA A 71 5.63 6.75 12.87
N ALA A 72 5.11 7.96 12.78
CA ALA A 72 4.41 8.61 13.87
C ALA A 72 3.10 7.90 14.24
N ALA A 73 2.56 8.21 15.41
CA ALA A 73 1.29 7.63 15.90
C ALA A 73 0.08 8.05 15.04
N ILE A 74 0.06 9.28 14.56
CA ILE A 74 -1.00 9.82 13.69
C ILE A 74 -0.33 10.46 12.46
N PRO A 75 0.15 9.67 11.50
CA PRO A 75 0.92 10.19 10.36
C PRO A 75 0.13 11.11 9.43
N SER A 76 -1.20 11.02 9.42
CA SER A 76 -2.06 11.91 8.62
C SER A 76 -1.84 13.38 8.94
N VAL A 77 -1.55 13.72 10.18
CA VAL A 77 -1.24 15.10 10.60
C VAL A 77 -0.06 15.65 9.80
N GLY A 78 1.02 14.88 9.71
CA GLY A 78 2.20 15.28 8.95
C GLY A 78 1.94 15.40 7.46
N PHE A 79 1.23 14.45 6.87
CA PHE A 79 0.89 14.50 5.45
C PHE A 79 -0.06 15.65 5.10
N ASP A 80 -1.02 15.97 5.95
CA ASP A 80 -1.91 17.13 5.76
C ASP A 80 -1.11 18.45 5.80
N LEU A 81 -0.16 18.58 6.74
CA LEU A 81 0.75 19.71 6.80
C LEU A 81 1.66 19.80 5.58
N LEU A 82 2.25 18.68 5.13
CA LEU A 82 3.06 18.62 3.91
C LEU A 82 2.25 19.02 2.67
N TYR A 83 0.99 18.58 2.59
CA TYR A 83 0.11 18.92 1.48
C TYR A 83 -0.24 20.41 1.48
N LYS A 84 -0.70 20.94 2.60
CA LYS A 84 -1.14 22.35 2.75
C LYS A 84 -0.01 23.36 2.61
N SER A 85 1.21 22.99 2.99
CA SER A 85 2.39 23.85 2.81
C SER A 85 2.93 23.90 1.37
N GLY A 86 2.48 23.00 0.50
CA GLY A 86 3.02 22.85 -0.84
C GLY A 86 4.23 21.91 -0.93
N LEU A 87 4.84 21.53 0.19
CA LEU A 87 6.02 20.66 0.21
C LEU A 87 5.75 19.30 -0.45
N LEU A 88 4.56 18.70 -0.22
CA LEU A 88 4.23 17.39 -0.79
C LEU A 88 4.19 17.40 -2.32
N HIS A 89 3.75 18.50 -2.94
CA HIS A 89 3.74 18.68 -4.40
C HIS A 89 5.15 18.61 -4.99
N ILE A 90 6.16 19.00 -4.21
CA ILE A 90 7.57 19.03 -4.63
C ILE A 90 8.23 17.68 -4.36
N ILE A 91 8.11 17.15 -3.14
CA ILE A 91 8.82 15.95 -2.70
C ILE A 91 8.17 14.66 -3.15
N PHE A 92 6.84 14.62 -3.26
CA PHE A 92 6.09 13.44 -3.67
C PHE A 92 4.83 13.80 -4.49
N PRO A 93 4.98 14.38 -5.70
CA PRO A 93 3.86 14.87 -6.51
C PRO A 93 2.83 13.79 -6.86
N LYS A 94 3.24 12.53 -7.04
CA LYS A 94 2.30 11.43 -7.33
C LYS A 94 1.24 11.22 -6.24
N MET A 95 1.57 11.47 -4.99
CA MET A 95 0.60 11.37 -3.91
C MET A 95 -0.41 12.52 -3.94
N THR A 96 0.00 13.71 -4.38
CA THR A 96 -0.91 14.87 -4.47
C THR A 96 -1.92 14.74 -5.62
N GLU A 97 -1.63 13.93 -6.64
CA GLU A 97 -2.57 13.62 -7.73
C GLU A 97 -3.82 12.86 -7.23
N LEU A 98 -3.76 12.24 -6.04
CA LEU A 98 -4.90 11.58 -5.39
C LEU A 98 -5.95 12.57 -4.87
N ALA A 99 -5.58 13.84 -4.67
CA ALA A 99 -6.45 14.84 -4.08
C ALA A 99 -7.54 15.29 -5.05
N GLY A 100 -8.70 15.61 -4.49
CA GLY A 100 -9.85 16.09 -5.22
C GLY A 100 -10.98 15.07 -5.31
N ALA A 101 -12.20 15.60 -5.36
CA ALA A 101 -13.42 14.83 -5.61
C ALA A 101 -14.13 15.47 -6.80
N GLU A 102 -14.65 14.65 -7.70
CA GLU A 102 -15.39 15.10 -8.87
C GLU A 102 -16.79 14.53 -8.84
N TYR A 103 -17.73 15.32 -9.35
CA TYR A 103 -19.16 14.95 -9.47
C TYR A 103 -19.60 15.15 -10.91
N ILE A 104 -20.14 14.08 -11.51
CA ILE A 104 -20.76 14.11 -12.85
C ILE A 104 -22.10 13.38 -12.73
N ASP A 105 -23.17 13.99 -13.19
CA ASP A 105 -24.53 13.42 -13.23
C ASP A 105 -24.99 12.80 -11.87
N GLY A 106 -24.64 13.43 -10.77
CA GLY A 106 -24.96 12.96 -9.42
C GLY A 106 -24.03 11.87 -8.87
N TYR A 107 -23.09 11.38 -9.66
CA TYR A 107 -22.07 10.41 -9.22
C TYR A 107 -20.81 11.13 -8.77
N GLY A 108 -20.46 10.96 -7.50
CA GLY A 108 -19.22 11.47 -6.92
C GLY A 108 -18.26 10.36 -6.57
N HIS A 109 -16.96 10.66 -6.51
CA HIS A 109 -15.98 9.80 -5.87
C HIS A 109 -15.38 10.49 -4.64
N LYS A 110 -14.85 9.70 -3.71
CA LYS A 110 -14.14 10.22 -2.54
C LYS A 110 -12.88 10.94 -2.95
N ASP A 111 -12.45 11.91 -2.15
CA ASP A 111 -11.08 12.40 -2.18
C ASP A 111 -10.14 11.26 -1.78
N ASN A 112 -9.39 10.75 -2.77
CA ASN A 112 -8.52 9.59 -2.57
C ASN A 112 -7.29 9.94 -1.71
N PHE A 113 -6.87 11.20 -1.65
CA PHE A 113 -5.77 11.63 -0.79
C PHE A 113 -6.16 11.49 0.70
N TYR A 114 -7.28 12.09 1.11
CA TYR A 114 -7.76 11.99 2.49
C TYR A 114 -8.23 10.58 2.85
N HIS A 115 -8.74 9.82 1.88
CA HIS A 115 -8.98 8.39 2.08
C HIS A 115 -7.68 7.65 2.42
N THR A 116 -6.61 7.86 1.64
CA THR A 116 -5.30 7.26 1.90
C THR A 116 -4.75 7.63 3.28
N LEU A 117 -4.91 8.88 3.71
CA LEU A 117 -4.51 9.30 5.06
C LEU A 117 -5.29 8.57 6.16
N GLN A 118 -6.59 8.37 5.96
CA GLN A 118 -7.42 7.61 6.91
C GLN A 118 -6.97 6.14 6.98
N VAL A 119 -6.68 5.51 5.84
CA VAL A 119 -6.15 4.13 5.79
C VAL A 119 -4.82 4.05 6.52
N LEU A 120 -3.94 5.01 6.32
CA LEU A 120 -2.64 5.07 6.98
C LEU A 120 -2.78 5.18 8.50
N ASP A 121 -3.67 6.03 9.00
CA ASP A 121 -3.93 6.16 10.45
C ASP A 121 -4.56 4.88 11.02
N ASN A 122 -5.56 4.30 10.36
CA ASN A 122 -6.17 3.03 10.77
C ASN A 122 -5.14 1.90 10.89
N LEU A 123 -4.16 1.89 9.98
CA LEU A 123 -3.07 0.92 10.02
C LEU A 123 -2.06 1.24 11.12
N ALA A 124 -1.75 2.51 11.33
CA ALA A 124 -0.80 2.95 12.36
C ALA A 124 -1.24 2.57 13.78
N GLU A 125 -2.55 2.45 14.03
CA GLU A 125 -3.09 1.94 15.30
C GLU A 125 -2.78 0.44 15.53
N LYS A 126 -2.50 -0.32 14.46
CA LYS A 126 -2.36 -1.78 14.51
C LYS A 126 -0.94 -2.28 14.25
N SER A 127 -0.11 -1.50 13.57
CA SER A 127 1.22 -1.92 13.13
C SER A 127 2.21 -0.77 13.08
N ASP A 128 3.41 -1.04 13.59
CA ASP A 128 4.57 -0.14 13.49
C ASP A 128 5.45 -0.45 12.27
N ASP A 129 5.07 -1.41 11.44
CA ASP A 129 5.83 -1.78 10.25
C ASP A 129 5.80 -0.64 9.21
N LEU A 130 6.95 0.00 9.03
CA LEU A 130 7.13 1.10 8.10
C LEU A 130 6.74 0.72 6.66
N TRP A 131 7.05 -0.50 6.24
CA TRP A 131 6.81 -0.92 4.85
C TRP A 131 5.35 -1.24 4.60
N LEU A 132 4.65 -1.76 5.61
CA LEU A 132 3.20 -1.90 5.54
C LEU A 132 2.49 -0.54 5.52
N ARG A 133 3.00 0.45 6.25
CA ARG A 133 2.52 1.84 6.17
C ARG A 133 2.79 2.47 4.80
N TRP A 134 3.95 2.19 4.18
CA TRP A 134 4.19 2.56 2.78
C TRP A 134 3.21 1.89 1.81
N ALA A 135 2.86 0.63 2.05
CA ALA A 135 1.83 -0.03 1.26
C ALA A 135 0.46 0.66 1.39
N ALA A 136 0.09 1.12 2.59
CA ALA A 136 -1.12 1.92 2.80
C ALA A 136 -1.08 3.25 2.02
N ILE A 137 0.07 3.93 1.95
CA ILE A 137 0.23 5.16 1.16
C ILE A 137 0.08 4.88 -0.35
N LEU A 138 0.55 3.72 -0.82
CA LEU A 138 0.64 3.42 -2.25
C LEU A 138 -0.48 2.53 -2.79
N HIS A 139 -1.36 1.97 -1.94
CA HIS A 139 -2.38 1.01 -2.40
C HIS A 139 -3.27 1.56 -3.51
N ASP A 140 -3.62 2.83 -3.44
CA ASP A 140 -4.50 3.54 -4.38
C ASP A 140 -3.76 4.50 -5.33
N ILE A 141 -2.43 4.49 -5.35
CA ILE A 141 -1.60 5.49 -6.06
C ILE A 141 -1.88 5.59 -7.56
N ALA A 142 -2.43 4.55 -8.16
CA ALA A 142 -2.76 4.51 -9.57
C ALA A 142 -4.21 4.93 -9.89
N LYS A 143 -5.04 5.25 -8.89
CA LYS A 143 -6.44 5.69 -9.16
C LYS A 143 -6.51 6.88 -10.12
N PRO A 144 -5.68 7.92 -10.02
CA PRO A 144 -5.74 9.04 -10.96
C PRO A 144 -5.54 8.63 -12.43
N VAL A 145 -4.65 7.67 -12.68
CA VAL A 145 -4.32 7.23 -14.06
C VAL A 145 -5.24 6.14 -14.60
N THR A 146 -6.03 5.50 -13.73
CA THR A 146 -7.02 4.47 -14.11
C THR A 146 -8.46 4.97 -14.04
N LYS A 147 -8.65 6.19 -13.59
CA LYS A 147 -9.95 6.84 -13.44
C LYS A 147 -10.68 6.95 -14.76
N LYS A 148 -11.93 6.46 -14.79
CA LYS A 148 -12.85 6.60 -15.93
C LYS A 148 -14.24 6.88 -15.41
N PHE A 149 -15.01 7.67 -16.16
CA PHE A 149 -16.43 7.83 -15.94
C PHE A 149 -17.17 6.89 -16.90
N GLU A 150 -18.09 6.10 -16.36
CA GLU A 150 -18.93 5.18 -17.13
C GLU A 150 -20.39 5.56 -16.93
N GLU A 151 -21.07 5.85 -18.04
CA GLU A 151 -22.48 6.28 -18.02
C GLU A 151 -23.35 5.22 -17.32
N GLY A 152 -24.18 5.65 -16.37
CA GLY A 152 -25.02 4.76 -15.55
C GLY A 152 -24.31 4.03 -14.41
N HIS A 153 -22.99 4.04 -14.35
CA HIS A 153 -22.20 3.39 -13.29
C HIS A 153 -21.39 4.38 -12.46
N GLY A 154 -21.08 5.58 -13.02
CA GLY A 154 -20.27 6.59 -12.36
C GLY A 154 -18.77 6.38 -12.52
N TRP A 155 -18.01 6.77 -11.50
CA TRP A 155 -16.54 6.68 -11.53
C TRP A 155 -16.04 5.28 -11.27
N THR A 156 -15.16 4.79 -12.15
CA THR A 156 -14.48 3.50 -12.03
C THR A 156 -12.95 3.67 -12.02
N PHE A 157 -12.25 2.70 -11.41
CA PHE A 157 -10.79 2.70 -11.24
C PHE A 157 -10.22 1.29 -11.50
N HIS A 158 -10.77 0.59 -12.49
CA HIS A 158 -10.40 -0.79 -12.78
C HIS A 158 -8.91 -0.98 -13.03
N GLY A 159 -8.32 -1.97 -12.39
CA GLY A 159 -6.92 -2.37 -12.55
C GLY A 159 -5.92 -1.44 -11.86
N HIS A 160 -6.38 -0.53 -10.97
CA HIS A 160 -5.47 0.36 -10.25
C HIS A 160 -4.46 -0.40 -9.37
N GLU A 161 -4.81 -1.58 -8.85
CA GLU A 161 -3.92 -2.45 -8.10
C GLU A 161 -2.74 -2.94 -8.95
N ALA A 162 -3.01 -3.37 -10.18
CA ALA A 162 -1.99 -3.85 -11.10
C ALA A 162 -1.12 -2.71 -11.65
N VAL A 163 -1.74 -1.57 -11.96
CA VAL A 163 -0.99 -0.36 -12.38
C VAL A 163 -0.16 0.17 -11.23
N GLY A 164 -0.73 0.24 -10.03
CA GLY A 164 -0.06 0.67 -8.81
C GLY A 164 1.17 -0.18 -8.51
N GLY A 165 1.05 -1.51 -8.59
CA GLY A 165 2.18 -2.42 -8.43
C GLY A 165 3.33 -2.13 -9.41
N ARG A 166 3.03 -1.77 -10.66
CA ARG A 166 4.06 -1.34 -11.64
C ARG A 166 4.65 0.04 -11.34
N MET A 167 3.93 0.90 -10.60
CA MET A 167 4.42 2.22 -10.19
C MET A 167 5.36 2.14 -8.99
N VAL A 168 5.19 1.17 -8.10
CA VAL A 168 5.98 1.03 -6.85
C VAL A 168 7.50 1.09 -7.10
N PRO A 169 8.10 0.29 -8.01
CA PRO A 169 9.54 0.36 -8.24
C PRO A 169 10.03 1.75 -8.67
N LYS A 170 9.26 2.43 -9.53
CA LYS A 170 9.61 3.78 -10.02
C LYS A 170 9.56 4.81 -8.89
N ILE A 171 8.56 4.70 -8.00
CA ILE A 171 8.41 5.56 -6.83
C ILE A 171 9.57 5.33 -5.85
N PHE A 172 9.92 4.06 -5.58
CA PHE A 172 11.03 3.71 -4.69
C PHE A 172 12.37 4.26 -5.20
N VAL A 173 12.64 4.14 -6.51
CA VAL A 173 13.83 4.76 -7.11
C VAL A 173 13.82 6.27 -6.93
N LYS A 174 12.71 6.93 -7.24
CA LYS A 174 12.60 8.40 -7.16
C LYS A 174 12.75 8.92 -5.74
N LEU A 175 12.17 8.23 -4.77
CA LEU A 175 12.24 8.59 -3.36
C LEU A 175 13.49 8.03 -2.65
N LYS A 176 14.41 7.38 -3.37
CA LYS A 176 15.60 6.74 -2.77
C LYS A 176 15.28 5.75 -1.65
N LEU A 177 14.17 5.05 -1.78
CA LEU A 177 13.79 3.94 -0.91
C LEU A 177 14.54 2.65 -1.29
N PRO A 178 14.66 1.65 -0.38
CA PRO A 178 15.37 0.41 -0.65
C PRO A 178 14.76 -0.39 -1.80
N GLN A 179 15.60 -0.84 -2.75
CA GLN A 179 15.18 -1.61 -3.92
C GLN A 179 15.42 -3.11 -3.73
N ASN A 180 14.99 -3.64 -2.60
CA ASN A 180 15.20 -5.02 -2.17
C ASN A 180 13.85 -5.72 -1.86
N GLU A 181 13.84 -6.67 -0.91
CA GLU A 181 12.64 -7.38 -0.44
C GLU A 181 11.55 -6.43 0.07
N LYS A 182 11.91 -5.27 0.63
CA LYS A 182 10.96 -4.26 1.13
C LYS A 182 10.14 -3.65 0.00
N MET A 183 10.79 -3.34 -1.12
CA MET A 183 10.09 -2.88 -2.33
C MET A 183 9.18 -3.98 -2.89
N ARG A 184 9.65 -5.22 -2.93
CA ARG A 184 8.83 -6.36 -3.39
C ARG A 184 7.64 -6.60 -2.50
N PHE A 185 7.81 -6.48 -1.18
CA PHE A 185 6.72 -6.56 -0.21
C PHE A 185 5.67 -5.48 -0.46
N VAL A 186 6.07 -4.21 -0.56
CA VAL A 186 5.12 -3.10 -0.81
C VAL A 186 4.40 -3.29 -2.14
N LYS A 187 5.11 -3.66 -3.21
CA LYS A 187 4.51 -3.96 -4.51
C LYS A 187 3.46 -5.06 -4.39
N LYS A 188 3.78 -6.17 -3.73
CA LYS A 188 2.87 -7.29 -3.49
C LYS A 188 1.62 -6.86 -2.74
N MET A 189 1.75 -6.06 -1.68
CA MET A 189 0.62 -5.53 -0.92
C MET A 189 -0.30 -4.68 -1.79
N VAL A 190 0.27 -3.80 -2.61
CA VAL A 190 -0.48 -2.96 -3.55
C VAL A 190 -1.23 -3.81 -4.59
N GLU A 191 -0.58 -4.82 -5.16
CA GLU A 191 -1.19 -5.70 -6.16
C GLU A 191 -2.31 -6.58 -5.59
N MET A 192 -2.25 -6.91 -4.31
CA MET A 192 -3.16 -7.88 -3.68
C MET A 192 -4.26 -7.25 -2.81
N HIS A 193 -4.21 -5.94 -2.53
CA HIS A 193 -5.08 -5.33 -1.50
C HIS A 193 -6.58 -5.48 -1.76
N LEU A 194 -7.02 -5.69 -3.00
CA LEU A 194 -8.43 -5.93 -3.33
C LEU A 194 -8.85 -7.39 -3.23
N ARG A 195 -7.92 -8.35 -3.17
CA ARG A 195 -8.26 -9.78 -3.25
C ARG A 195 -9.07 -10.28 -2.05
N PRO A 196 -8.72 -9.97 -0.79
CA PRO A 196 -9.51 -10.40 0.36
C PRO A 196 -10.93 -9.85 0.39
N ILE A 197 -11.14 -8.59 -0.03
CA ILE A 197 -12.49 -7.99 -0.04
C ILE A 197 -13.39 -8.59 -1.12
N GLY A 198 -12.80 -9.12 -2.19
CA GLY A 198 -13.52 -9.82 -3.26
C GLY A 198 -14.05 -11.19 -2.85
N LEU A 199 -13.57 -11.74 -1.73
CA LEU A 199 -14.04 -13.03 -1.20
C LEU A 199 -15.19 -12.79 -0.23
N THR A 200 -16.39 -13.26 -0.61
CA THR A 200 -17.60 -13.18 0.22
C THR A 200 -18.06 -14.57 0.63
N LYS A 201 -18.97 -14.63 1.62
CA LYS A 201 -19.54 -15.92 2.07
C LYS A 201 -20.22 -16.72 0.96
N GLU A 202 -20.74 -16.00 -0.06
CA GLU A 202 -21.46 -16.64 -1.17
C GLU A 202 -20.53 -17.16 -2.26
N ASN A 203 -19.34 -16.56 -2.43
CA ASN A 203 -18.43 -16.86 -3.55
C ASN A 203 -17.07 -17.45 -3.13
N ILE A 204 -16.87 -17.71 -1.83
CA ILE A 204 -15.58 -18.22 -1.34
C ILE A 204 -15.47 -19.72 -1.62
N THR A 205 -14.49 -20.09 -2.42
CA THR A 205 -14.13 -21.47 -2.75
C THR A 205 -12.78 -21.83 -2.14
N ASP A 206 -12.54 -23.13 -1.91
CA ASP A 206 -11.23 -23.59 -1.42
C ASP A 206 -10.11 -23.24 -2.40
N SER A 207 -10.38 -23.28 -3.70
CA SER A 207 -9.44 -22.84 -4.74
C SER A 207 -9.07 -21.35 -4.59
N ALA A 208 -10.06 -20.48 -4.39
CA ALA A 208 -9.81 -19.04 -4.19
C ALA A 208 -8.98 -18.79 -2.93
N ILE A 209 -9.24 -19.54 -1.86
CA ILE A 209 -8.46 -19.47 -0.61
C ILE A 209 -7.05 -19.99 -0.81
N ARG A 210 -6.85 -21.15 -1.47
CA ARG A 210 -5.52 -21.69 -1.77
C ARG A 210 -4.69 -20.68 -2.56
N ARG A 211 -5.28 -20.07 -3.60
CA ARG A 211 -4.60 -19.04 -4.40
C ARG A 211 -4.25 -17.81 -3.59
N LEU A 212 -5.15 -17.34 -2.72
CA LEU A 212 -4.84 -16.21 -1.83
C LEU A 212 -3.69 -16.55 -0.88
N LEU A 213 -3.73 -17.71 -0.21
CA LEU A 213 -2.68 -18.14 0.72
C LEU A 213 -1.35 -18.37 0.02
N PHE A 214 -1.35 -19.01 -1.14
CA PHE A 214 -0.14 -19.23 -1.93
C PHE A 214 0.52 -17.93 -2.35
N ASP A 215 -0.24 -16.99 -2.91
CA ASP A 215 0.30 -15.73 -3.39
C ASP A 215 0.71 -14.78 -2.25
N ALA A 216 -0.05 -14.76 -1.15
CA ALA A 216 0.30 -13.96 0.02
C ALA A 216 1.46 -14.56 0.81
N GLY A 217 1.52 -15.90 0.93
CA GLY A 217 2.56 -16.59 1.69
C GLY A 217 2.62 -16.09 3.14
N GLU A 218 3.82 -15.82 3.62
CA GLU A 218 4.05 -15.29 4.97
C GLU A 218 3.50 -13.88 5.20
N ASP A 219 3.23 -13.12 4.13
CA ASP A 219 2.71 -11.77 4.21
C ASP A 219 1.17 -11.70 4.37
N PHE A 220 0.50 -12.84 4.52
CA PHE A 220 -0.96 -12.93 4.60
C PHE A 220 -1.56 -12.02 5.68
N GLU A 221 -1.00 -12.02 6.89
CA GLU A 221 -1.52 -11.19 7.97
C GLU A 221 -1.33 -9.69 7.71
N SER A 222 -0.21 -9.30 7.11
CA SER A 222 0.04 -7.92 6.68
C SER A 222 -0.96 -7.48 5.63
N LEU A 223 -1.27 -8.36 4.66
CA LEU A 223 -2.29 -8.10 3.65
C LEU A 223 -3.67 -7.90 4.28
N MET A 224 -4.06 -8.75 5.22
CA MET A 224 -5.35 -8.64 5.91
C MET A 224 -5.45 -7.36 6.73
N MET A 225 -4.38 -6.96 7.44
CA MET A 225 -4.34 -5.68 8.16
C MET A 225 -4.53 -4.48 7.23
N LEU A 226 -3.87 -4.48 6.08
CA LEU A 226 -4.03 -3.43 5.06
C LEU A 226 -5.47 -3.35 4.55
N CYS A 227 -6.08 -4.51 4.21
CA CYS A 227 -7.45 -4.56 3.71
C CYS A 227 -8.47 -4.11 4.75
N GLU A 228 -8.27 -4.46 6.01
CA GLU A 228 -9.12 -4.00 7.12
C GLU A 228 -8.99 -2.49 7.35
N ALA A 229 -7.77 -1.96 7.23
CA ALA A 229 -7.51 -0.52 7.36
C ALA A 229 -8.16 0.30 6.24
N ASP A 230 -8.31 -0.27 5.05
CA ASP A 230 -8.93 0.36 3.87
C ASP A 230 -10.45 0.56 4.03
N ILE A 231 -11.09 -0.05 5.03
CA ILE A 231 -12.51 0.15 5.31
C ILE A 231 -12.73 1.47 6.04
N THR A 232 -12.99 2.53 5.29
CA THR A 232 -13.14 3.91 5.79
C THR A 232 -14.58 4.45 5.69
N SER A 233 -15.59 3.58 5.53
CA SER A 233 -16.98 4.02 5.40
C SER A 233 -17.50 4.69 6.68
N LYS A 234 -18.22 5.80 6.54
CA LYS A 234 -18.93 6.44 7.65
C LYS A 234 -20.14 5.62 8.13
N ASN A 235 -20.63 4.67 7.33
CA ASN A 235 -21.73 3.79 7.69
C ASN A 235 -21.24 2.64 8.59
N LYS A 236 -21.52 2.73 9.89
CA LYS A 236 -21.07 1.75 10.89
C LYS A 236 -21.58 0.33 10.61
N GLN A 237 -22.80 0.16 10.06
CA GLN A 237 -23.34 -1.16 9.71
C GLN A 237 -22.56 -1.78 8.54
N LYS A 238 -22.21 -0.95 7.55
CA LYS A 238 -21.39 -1.40 6.41
C LYS A 238 -19.99 -1.79 6.87
N VAL A 239 -19.36 -1.00 7.74
CA VAL A 239 -18.03 -1.31 8.34
C VAL A 239 -18.10 -2.64 9.09
N LYS A 240 -19.10 -2.82 9.96
CA LYS A 240 -19.28 -4.05 10.73
C LYS A 240 -19.40 -5.28 9.80
N ARG A 241 -20.23 -5.20 8.75
CA ARG A 241 -20.39 -6.27 7.77
C ARG A 241 -19.09 -6.64 7.07
N PHE A 242 -18.29 -5.66 6.67
CA PHE A 242 -16.98 -5.93 6.04
C PHE A 242 -16.01 -6.58 7.01
N LEU A 243 -15.94 -6.10 8.25
CA LEU A 243 -15.06 -6.70 9.26
C LEU A 243 -15.48 -8.14 9.60
N GLU A 244 -16.77 -8.42 9.70
CA GLU A 244 -17.29 -9.78 9.89
C GLU A 244 -16.93 -10.68 8.68
N ASN A 245 -17.00 -10.16 7.46
CA ASN A 245 -16.57 -10.89 6.27
C ASN A 245 -15.06 -11.20 6.29
N PHE A 246 -14.21 -10.25 6.71
CA PHE A 246 -12.78 -10.52 6.84
C PHE A 246 -12.46 -11.55 7.92
N GLN A 247 -13.19 -11.56 9.03
CA GLN A 247 -13.05 -12.61 10.04
C GLN A 247 -13.43 -13.97 9.46
N PHE A 248 -14.50 -14.04 8.67
CA PHE A 248 -14.89 -15.26 7.96
C PHE A 248 -13.79 -15.71 6.97
N VAL A 249 -13.23 -14.81 6.18
CA VAL A 249 -12.11 -15.12 5.27
C VAL A 249 -10.92 -15.66 6.05
N ARG A 250 -10.54 -15.04 7.18
CA ARG A 250 -9.45 -15.53 8.04
C ARG A 250 -9.71 -16.94 8.56
N MET A 251 -10.94 -17.22 9.01
CA MET A 251 -11.33 -18.56 9.48
C MET A 251 -11.17 -19.58 8.36
N ARG A 252 -11.71 -19.29 7.17
CA ARG A 252 -11.57 -20.19 6.00
C ARG A 252 -10.13 -20.40 5.58
N CYS A 253 -9.30 -19.33 5.60
CA CYS A 253 -7.89 -19.45 5.33
C CYS A 253 -7.17 -20.36 6.34
N LYS A 254 -7.52 -20.26 7.62
CA LYS A 254 -6.96 -21.14 8.66
C LYS A 254 -7.34 -22.59 8.42
N GLU A 255 -8.61 -22.90 8.15
CA GLU A 255 -9.10 -24.25 7.86
C GLU A 255 -8.37 -24.90 6.65
N VAL A 256 -8.22 -24.13 5.56
CA VAL A 256 -7.53 -24.61 4.35
C VAL A 256 -6.02 -24.76 4.61
N GLU A 257 -5.41 -23.86 5.36
CA GLU A 257 -3.99 -23.93 5.69
C GLU A 257 -3.68 -25.13 6.58
N GLU A 258 -4.51 -25.42 7.59
CA GLU A 258 -4.36 -26.59 8.46
C GLU A 258 -4.48 -27.92 7.69
N LYS A 259 -5.30 -27.93 6.64
CA LYS A 259 -5.51 -29.10 5.79
C LYS A 259 -4.44 -29.27 4.71
N ASP A 260 -4.11 -28.19 4.01
CA ASP A 260 -3.39 -28.24 2.73
C ASP A 260 -1.96 -27.69 2.83
N HIS A 261 -1.57 -27.01 3.92
CA HIS A 261 -0.23 -26.41 4.16
C HIS A 261 0.29 -25.55 3.01
N ILE A 262 -0.57 -24.67 2.46
CA ILE A 262 -0.36 -23.95 1.20
C ILE A 262 0.65 -22.78 1.30
N ARG A 263 0.81 -22.12 2.44
CA ARG A 263 1.64 -20.90 2.55
C ARG A 263 3.10 -21.10 2.14
N ASN A 264 3.68 -22.21 2.55
CA ASN A 264 5.06 -22.58 2.24
C ASN A 264 5.16 -23.73 1.23
N TRP A 265 4.04 -24.01 0.57
CA TRP A 265 3.96 -25.08 -0.39
C TRP A 265 4.79 -24.78 -1.64
N GLN A 266 5.48 -25.81 -2.12
CA GLN A 266 6.17 -25.79 -3.41
C GLN A 266 5.59 -26.91 -4.28
N PRO A 267 5.21 -26.61 -5.54
CA PRO A 267 4.81 -27.66 -6.47
C PRO A 267 5.91 -28.72 -6.60
N PRO A 268 5.55 -30.01 -6.54
CA PRO A 268 6.54 -31.09 -6.57
C PRO A 268 7.24 -31.21 -7.92
N ILE A 269 6.68 -30.63 -8.98
CA ILE A 269 7.28 -30.61 -10.31
C ILE A 269 8.13 -29.35 -10.49
N THR A 270 9.44 -29.55 -10.63
CA THR A 270 10.41 -28.48 -10.89
C THR A 270 10.60 -28.24 -12.38
N GLY A 271 11.15 -27.07 -12.75
CA GLY A 271 11.53 -26.81 -14.14
C GLY A 271 12.54 -27.81 -14.70
N GLU A 272 13.43 -28.35 -13.86
CA GLU A 272 14.40 -29.39 -14.23
C GLU A 272 13.73 -30.69 -14.63
N ILE A 273 12.72 -31.13 -13.85
CA ILE A 273 11.93 -32.34 -14.16
C ILE A 273 11.21 -32.16 -15.51
N ILE A 274 10.60 -31.00 -15.74
CA ILE A 274 9.93 -30.70 -17.01
C ILE A 274 10.92 -30.76 -18.18
N MET A 275 12.06 -30.09 -18.02
CA MET A 275 13.09 -30.07 -19.06
C MET A 275 13.63 -31.49 -19.38
N GLN A 276 13.87 -32.31 -18.36
CA GLN A 276 14.33 -33.69 -18.51
C GLN A 276 13.26 -34.56 -19.20
N THR A 277 12.00 -34.43 -18.76
CA THR A 277 10.90 -35.27 -19.28
C THR A 277 10.60 -34.98 -20.76
N PHE A 278 10.62 -33.71 -21.16
CA PHE A 278 10.26 -33.31 -22.53
C PHE A 278 11.47 -32.96 -23.41
N GLY A 279 12.70 -33.13 -22.95
CA GLY A 279 13.90 -32.76 -23.70
C GLY A 279 14.00 -31.26 -24.01
N LEU A 280 13.51 -30.43 -23.14
CA LEU A 280 13.48 -28.97 -23.33
C LEU A 280 14.69 -28.27 -22.69
N SER A 281 15.15 -27.20 -23.29
CA SER A 281 16.05 -26.24 -22.67
C SER A 281 15.23 -25.18 -21.86
N PRO A 282 15.87 -24.38 -20.98
CA PRO A 282 15.20 -23.28 -20.29
C PRO A 282 14.47 -22.38 -21.28
N SER A 283 13.13 -22.35 -21.19
CA SER A 283 12.28 -21.72 -22.20
C SER A 283 10.88 -21.41 -21.68
N LYS A 284 10.13 -20.58 -22.42
CA LYS A 284 8.75 -20.23 -22.10
C LYS A 284 7.82 -21.46 -21.92
N PRO A 285 7.88 -22.53 -22.77
CA PRO A 285 7.10 -23.74 -22.54
C PRO A 285 7.29 -24.40 -21.18
N VAL A 286 8.51 -24.42 -20.65
CA VAL A 286 8.77 -24.95 -19.29
C VAL A 286 7.97 -24.19 -18.23
N GLY A 287 7.92 -22.85 -18.33
CA GLY A 287 7.12 -22.02 -17.45
C GLY A 287 5.62 -22.29 -17.58
N ILE A 288 5.11 -22.45 -18.81
CA ILE A 288 3.69 -22.72 -19.06
C ILE A 288 3.27 -24.06 -18.43
N ILE A 289 4.07 -25.11 -18.60
CA ILE A 289 3.79 -26.44 -18.01
C ILE A 289 3.81 -26.34 -16.48
N LYS A 290 4.84 -25.69 -15.91
CA LYS A 290 4.97 -25.51 -14.48
C LYS A 290 3.77 -24.77 -13.89
N ASP A 291 3.32 -23.69 -14.54
CA ASP A 291 2.16 -22.93 -14.10
C ASP A 291 0.87 -23.74 -14.23
N ALA A 292 0.69 -24.51 -15.29
CA ALA A 292 -0.49 -25.38 -15.47
C ALA A 292 -0.59 -26.43 -14.35
N VAL A 293 0.50 -27.09 -13.99
CA VAL A 293 0.55 -28.05 -12.88
C VAL A 293 0.19 -27.38 -11.55
N LYS A 294 0.85 -26.24 -11.26
CA LYS A 294 0.56 -25.44 -10.06
C LYS A 294 -0.93 -25.06 -9.99
N ASP A 295 -1.48 -24.55 -11.07
CA ASP A 295 -2.87 -24.13 -11.14
C ASP A 295 -3.84 -25.29 -10.94
N ALA A 296 -3.59 -26.45 -11.54
CA ALA A 296 -4.39 -27.65 -11.35
C ALA A 296 -4.40 -28.13 -9.89
N MET A 297 -3.26 -28.00 -9.19
CA MET A 297 -3.18 -28.31 -7.76
C MET A 297 -3.96 -27.32 -6.90
N LEU A 298 -3.76 -26.01 -7.14
CA LEU A 298 -4.47 -24.96 -6.42
C LEU A 298 -5.99 -25.03 -6.62
N ASP A 299 -6.43 -25.45 -7.82
CA ASP A 299 -7.84 -25.65 -8.13
C ASP A 299 -8.39 -26.99 -7.59
N GLY A 300 -7.52 -27.84 -7.06
CA GLY A 300 -7.91 -29.16 -6.54
C GLY A 300 -8.30 -30.17 -7.63
N ILE A 301 -7.87 -29.93 -8.87
CA ILE A 301 -8.06 -30.87 -10.00
C ILE A 301 -7.21 -32.10 -9.79
N ILE A 302 -5.99 -31.92 -9.29
CA ILE A 302 -5.06 -32.99 -8.92
C ILE A 302 -4.62 -32.82 -7.47
N PRO A 303 -4.34 -33.94 -6.73
CA PRO A 303 -3.79 -33.85 -5.39
C PRO A 303 -2.36 -33.30 -5.39
N ASN A 304 -1.91 -32.83 -4.24
CA ASN A 304 -0.54 -32.35 -4.03
C ASN A 304 0.43 -33.54 -3.84
N GLU A 305 0.60 -34.30 -4.90
CA GLU A 305 1.45 -35.50 -4.93
C GLU A 305 2.27 -35.52 -6.22
N PHE A 306 3.52 -36.00 -6.12
CA PHE A 306 4.45 -36.03 -7.24
C PHE A 306 3.87 -36.81 -8.43
N ASP A 307 3.38 -38.03 -8.18
CA ASP A 307 2.93 -38.91 -9.26
C ASP A 307 1.72 -38.34 -10.01
N SER A 308 0.78 -37.77 -9.29
CA SER A 308 -0.39 -37.11 -9.89
C SER A 308 0.01 -35.88 -10.72
N ALA A 309 0.95 -35.10 -10.23
CA ALA A 309 1.46 -33.95 -10.93
C ALA A 309 2.28 -34.33 -12.18
N TYR A 310 3.09 -35.39 -12.05
CA TYR A 310 3.89 -35.92 -13.17
C TYR A 310 3.02 -36.49 -14.28
N GLN A 311 1.93 -37.19 -13.94
CA GLN A 311 0.97 -37.69 -14.91
C GLN A 311 0.17 -36.61 -15.61
N PHE A 312 -0.13 -35.50 -14.90
CA PHE A 312 -0.85 -34.36 -15.45
C PHE A 312 0.01 -33.53 -16.41
N MET A 313 1.30 -33.50 -16.22
CA MET A 313 2.28 -32.76 -17.02
C MET A 313 2.36 -33.25 -18.46
#